data_5697f83b217a5ec2992292f2010bc6bc
#
_entry.id   5697f83b217a5ec2992292f2010bc6bc
#
_cell.length_a   1.000
_cell.length_b   1.000
_cell.length_c   1.000
_cell.angle_alpha   90.00
_cell.angle_beta   90.00
_cell.angle_gamma   90.00
#
_symmetry.space_group_name_H-M   'P 1'
#
loop_
_entity.id
_entity.type
_entity.pdbx_description
1 polymer ?
#
loop_
_entity_poly.entity_id
_entity_poly.type
_entity_poly.pdbx_seq_one_letter_code
_entity_poly.pdbx_strand_id
1 'polypeptide(L)'
;MISSSSPTAGELFHLVHSGQASSRADLARLSGLSASTVAMRVDELISHGYLEEAGRGVSRGGRRPRMLAVRDGEQVVAAVDLGERHASVILMNRAGDAVAEQIVPLALIDGPDAVIALIWAQAQSLAAEQSPTRLIGGIAMSLPGPVDARNGRLLSPSRMPGWNGIAVGELLTQVTGLPAYVDNDANAMALGEFMRRGREVGELVFVKAGSGIGCGVIANGELYRGHRGVAGDISHVAIIGAPPVVCSCGRVGCLDVVASGSAIVDAAREAGIDTERLEDIL
;
A
#
# COMPACT_ATOMS: atom_id res chain seq x y z
N MET A 1 1.42 -15.24 26.62
CA MET A 1 2.81 -14.77 26.68
C MET A 1 3.21 -14.45 25.25
N ILE A 2 3.21 -13.17 24.89
CA ILE A 2 3.67 -12.70 23.58
C ILE A 2 5.18 -12.78 23.62
N SER A 3 5.76 -13.61 22.75
CA SER A 3 7.20 -13.70 22.56
C SER A 3 7.70 -12.33 22.10
N SER A 4 8.38 -11.61 23.00
CA SER A 4 9.08 -10.37 22.65
C SER A 4 10.34 -10.74 21.87
N SER A 5 10.20 -10.91 20.55
CA SER A 5 11.37 -10.93 19.68
C SER A 5 12.07 -9.57 19.81
N SER A 6 13.38 -9.58 20.02
CA SER A 6 14.20 -8.35 20.06
C SER A 6 13.98 -7.53 18.78
N PRO A 7 13.70 -6.21 18.86
CA PRO A 7 13.46 -5.39 17.67
C PRO A 7 14.53 -5.55 16.59
N THR A 8 14.13 -5.74 15.35
CA THR A 8 15.00 -5.98 14.20
C THR A 8 15.65 -4.68 13.69
N ALA A 9 16.63 -4.78 12.79
CA ALA A 9 17.18 -3.61 12.11
C ALA A 9 16.11 -2.85 11.31
N GLY A 10 15.14 -3.56 10.71
CA GLY A 10 14.01 -2.98 10.01
C GLY A 10 13.09 -2.14 10.92
N GLU A 11 12.84 -2.59 12.16
CA GLU A 11 12.07 -1.81 13.13
C GLU A 11 12.80 -0.54 13.56
N LEU A 12 14.14 -0.59 13.72
CA LEU A 12 14.92 0.62 13.99
C LEU A 12 14.93 1.59 12.80
N PHE A 13 15.04 1.08 11.58
CA PHE A 13 14.89 1.86 10.36
C PHE A 13 13.52 2.55 10.34
N HIS A 14 12.46 1.80 10.63
CA HIS A 14 11.10 2.31 10.66
C HIS A 14 10.91 3.45 11.66
N LEU A 15 11.50 3.38 12.87
CA LEU A 15 11.46 4.46 13.86
C LEU A 15 12.13 5.75 13.35
N VAL A 16 13.21 5.65 12.57
CA VAL A 16 13.84 6.81 11.95
C VAL A 16 13.00 7.34 10.79
N HIS A 17 12.54 6.46 9.91
CA HIS A 17 11.72 6.79 8.75
C HIS A 17 10.41 7.51 9.15
N SER A 18 9.75 7.05 10.21
CA SER A 18 8.52 7.67 10.72
C SER A 18 8.74 8.94 11.55
N GLY A 19 10.00 9.39 11.69
CA GLY A 19 10.34 10.57 12.48
C GLY A 19 10.22 10.41 14.00
N GLN A 20 9.89 9.21 14.49
CA GLN A 20 9.77 8.93 15.93
C GLN A 20 11.13 8.93 16.63
N ALA A 21 12.18 8.55 15.95
CA ALA A 21 13.56 8.59 16.42
C ALA A 21 14.44 9.38 15.45
N SER A 22 15.29 10.22 15.98
CA SER A 22 16.26 10.99 15.19
C SER A 22 17.71 10.80 15.66
N SER A 23 17.92 9.92 16.63
CA SER A 23 19.26 9.62 17.17
C SER A 23 19.33 8.18 17.68
N ARG A 24 20.58 7.67 17.86
CA ARG A 24 20.79 6.36 18.48
C ARG A 24 20.24 6.30 19.92
N ALA A 25 20.22 7.41 20.63
CA ALA A 25 19.66 7.49 21.98
C ALA A 25 18.13 7.37 21.98
N ASP A 26 17.45 8.00 21.00
CA ASP A 26 16.00 7.83 20.83
C ASP A 26 15.65 6.38 20.48
N LEU A 27 16.42 5.77 19.56
CA LEU A 27 16.25 4.38 19.19
C LEU A 27 16.40 3.44 20.40
N ALA A 28 17.42 3.64 21.25
CA ALA A 28 17.59 2.84 22.44
C ALA A 28 16.42 2.99 23.42
N ARG A 29 15.94 4.22 23.62
CA ARG A 29 14.80 4.52 24.51
C ARG A 29 13.49 3.91 23.99
N LEU A 30 13.21 3.99 22.69
CA LEU A 30 11.95 3.51 22.10
C LEU A 30 11.94 2.01 21.89
N SER A 31 13.06 1.41 21.50
CA SER A 31 13.16 -0.02 21.23
C SER A 31 13.43 -0.88 22.49
N GLY A 32 13.86 -0.27 23.60
CA GLY A 32 14.30 -1.00 24.78
C GLY A 32 15.63 -1.76 24.61
N LEU A 33 16.30 -1.60 23.48
CA LEU A 33 17.59 -2.25 23.22
C LEU A 33 18.74 -1.54 23.93
N SER A 34 19.83 -2.30 24.20
CA SER A 34 21.06 -1.71 24.71
C SER A 34 21.68 -0.73 23.70
N ALA A 35 22.38 0.29 24.18
CA ALA A 35 23.06 1.26 23.33
C ALA A 35 24.06 0.60 22.37
N SER A 36 24.72 -0.49 22.78
CA SER A 36 25.64 -1.25 21.94
C SER A 36 24.93 -2.00 20.81
N THR A 37 23.76 -2.60 21.10
CA THR A 37 22.95 -3.29 20.10
C THR A 37 22.40 -2.31 19.06
N VAL A 38 21.92 -1.13 19.53
CA VAL A 38 21.46 -0.07 18.64
C VAL A 38 22.60 0.44 17.75
N ALA A 39 23.80 0.68 18.35
CA ALA A 39 24.95 1.14 17.57
C ALA A 39 25.29 0.15 16.44
N MET A 40 25.41 -1.14 16.76
CA MET A 40 25.70 -2.19 15.77
C MET A 40 24.68 -2.21 14.64
N ARG A 41 23.38 -2.22 14.95
CA ARG A 41 22.32 -2.28 13.92
C ARG A 41 22.21 -1.00 13.10
N VAL A 42 22.43 0.16 13.71
CA VAL A 42 22.47 1.44 12.99
C VAL A 42 23.68 1.51 12.06
N ASP A 43 24.85 1.04 12.52
CA ASP A 43 26.05 0.99 11.67
C ASP A 43 25.87 0.04 10.48
N GLU A 44 25.15 -1.07 10.68
CA GLU A 44 24.73 -1.98 9.60
C GLU A 44 23.81 -1.26 8.61
N LEU A 45 22.77 -0.56 9.07
CA LEU A 45 21.87 0.21 8.22
C LEU A 45 22.60 1.32 7.44
N ILE A 46 23.58 1.97 8.06
CA ILE A 46 24.42 2.97 7.39
C ILE A 46 25.32 2.33 6.35
N SER A 47 25.96 1.19 6.66
CA SER A 47 26.85 0.49 5.72
C SER A 47 26.13 0.00 4.48
N HIS A 48 24.86 -0.41 4.63
CA HIS A 48 23.98 -0.79 3.53
C HIS A 48 23.27 0.39 2.85
N GLY A 49 23.56 1.63 3.29
CA GLY A 49 23.03 2.84 2.67
C GLY A 49 21.54 3.10 2.92
N TYR A 50 20.97 2.53 4.00
CA TYR A 50 19.59 2.82 4.41
C TYR A 50 19.48 4.07 5.26
N LEU A 51 20.45 4.31 6.14
CA LEU A 51 20.54 5.50 6.97
C LEU A 51 21.83 6.27 6.71
N GLU A 52 21.83 7.53 7.10
CA GLU A 52 23.03 8.37 7.13
C GLU A 52 23.07 9.23 8.41
N GLU A 53 24.25 9.75 8.76
CA GLU A 53 24.40 10.72 9.82
C GLU A 53 24.19 12.15 9.29
N ALA A 54 23.03 12.74 9.56
CA ALA A 54 22.57 14.03 9.06
C ALA A 54 22.90 15.19 10.01
N GLY A 55 24.16 15.33 10.43
CA GLY A 55 24.60 16.44 11.26
C GLY A 55 24.53 16.17 12.78
N ARG A 56 24.55 17.27 13.58
CA ARG A 56 24.56 17.21 15.04
C ARG A 56 23.30 17.88 15.59
N GLY A 57 22.61 17.17 16.49
CA GLY A 57 21.43 17.66 17.17
C GLY A 57 21.70 18.70 18.24
N VAL A 58 20.61 19.22 18.84
CA VAL A 58 20.68 20.17 19.96
C VAL A 58 21.18 19.45 21.22
N SER A 59 22.15 20.05 21.92
CA SER A 59 22.66 19.50 23.19
C SER A 59 21.62 19.76 24.29
N ARG A 60 21.27 18.71 25.04
CA ARG A 60 20.47 18.80 26.27
C ARG A 60 21.32 18.55 27.53
N GLY A 61 22.62 18.89 27.45
CA GLY A 61 23.60 18.61 28.50
C GLY A 61 24.44 17.38 28.14
N GLY A 62 25.69 17.59 27.68
CA GLY A 62 26.62 16.56 27.22
C GLY A 62 27.00 16.67 25.73
N ARG A 63 27.62 15.60 25.19
CA ARG A 63 28.06 15.57 23.80
C ARG A 63 26.82 15.58 22.86
N ARG A 64 26.83 16.51 21.89
CA ARG A 64 25.75 16.63 20.91
C ARG A 64 25.53 15.30 20.18
N PRO A 65 24.28 14.77 20.15
CA PRO A 65 23.99 13.54 19.44
C PRO A 65 24.19 13.71 17.93
N ARG A 66 24.66 12.64 17.26
CA ARG A 66 24.61 12.58 15.81
C ARG A 66 23.19 12.23 15.40
N MET A 67 22.63 13.04 14.53
CA MET A 67 21.28 12.82 13.99
C MET A 67 21.34 11.76 12.93
N LEU A 68 20.27 10.97 12.86
CA LEU A 68 20.06 9.94 11.84
C LEU A 68 18.96 10.41 10.90
N ALA A 69 19.17 10.19 9.60
CA ALA A 69 18.17 10.39 8.58
C ALA A 69 18.14 9.17 7.64
N VAL A 70 17.01 8.98 6.99
CA VAL A 70 16.92 8.02 5.87
C VAL A 70 17.79 8.56 4.74
N ARG A 71 18.70 7.72 4.24
CA ARG A 71 19.52 8.10 3.10
C ARG A 71 18.70 8.00 1.83
N ASP A 72 18.53 9.10 1.15
CA ASP A 72 18.00 9.10 -0.22
C ASP A 72 19.04 8.48 -1.16
N GLY A 73 18.65 7.44 -1.85
CA GLY A 73 19.51 6.67 -2.74
C GLY A 73 18.86 6.51 -4.12
N GLU A 74 19.62 6.00 -5.08
CA GLU A 74 19.09 5.69 -6.42
C GLU A 74 18.05 4.55 -6.44
N GLN A 75 17.91 3.82 -5.33
CA GLN A 75 16.95 2.72 -5.23
C GLN A 75 15.55 3.24 -4.87
N VAL A 76 14.59 2.83 -5.67
CA VAL A 76 13.16 3.13 -5.49
C VAL A 76 12.34 1.86 -5.33
N VAL A 77 11.11 1.99 -4.88
CA VAL A 77 10.09 0.94 -4.89
C VAL A 77 9.03 1.32 -5.91
N ALA A 78 8.59 0.36 -6.72
CA ALA A 78 7.43 0.55 -7.57
C ALA A 78 6.16 0.28 -6.75
N ALA A 79 5.36 1.30 -6.52
CA ALA A 79 4.01 1.17 -5.95
C ALA A 79 2.99 1.19 -7.07
N VAL A 80 2.09 0.22 -7.08
CA VAL A 80 1.09 0.03 -8.14
C VAL A 80 -0.30 -0.02 -7.53
N ASP A 81 -1.19 0.84 -7.99
CA ASP A 81 -2.62 0.71 -7.73
C ASP A 81 -3.32 0.16 -8.98
N LEU A 82 -3.79 -1.08 -8.90
CA LEU A 82 -4.40 -1.76 -10.02
C LEU A 82 -5.92 -1.54 -10.03
N GLY A 83 -6.39 -0.81 -11.01
CA GLY A 83 -7.81 -0.63 -11.31
C GLY A 83 -8.30 -1.57 -12.42
N GLU A 84 -9.58 -1.47 -12.77
CA GLU A 84 -10.20 -2.33 -13.81
C GLU A 84 -9.72 -1.99 -15.23
N ARG A 85 -9.41 -0.72 -15.50
CA ARG A 85 -9.08 -0.20 -16.85
C ARG A 85 -7.73 0.53 -16.89
N HIS A 86 -7.06 0.69 -15.78
CA HIS A 86 -5.75 1.31 -15.70
C HIS A 86 -5.04 0.89 -14.41
N ALA A 87 -3.74 1.04 -14.38
CA ALA A 87 -2.96 1.03 -13.15
C ALA A 87 -2.25 2.38 -12.99
N SER A 88 -2.18 2.88 -11.77
CA SER A 88 -1.24 3.93 -11.40
C SER A 88 0.08 3.28 -10.97
N VAL A 89 1.17 3.65 -11.61
CA VAL A 89 2.53 3.18 -11.29
C VAL A 89 3.31 4.36 -10.74
N ILE A 90 3.70 4.27 -9.48
CA ILE A 90 4.41 5.32 -8.75
C ILE A 90 5.77 4.79 -8.33
N LEU A 91 6.84 5.49 -8.65
CA LEU A 91 8.15 5.23 -8.10
C LEU A 91 8.32 6.04 -6.82
N MET A 92 8.59 5.36 -5.72
CA MET A 92 8.77 5.98 -4.41
C MET A 92 10.21 5.84 -3.94
N ASN A 93 10.79 6.92 -3.43
CA ASN A 93 12.08 6.87 -2.77
C ASN A 93 11.99 6.21 -1.38
N ARG A 94 13.12 6.05 -0.70
CA ARG A 94 13.16 5.46 0.64
C ARG A 94 12.53 6.34 1.72
N ALA A 95 12.36 7.63 1.46
CA ALA A 95 11.67 8.54 2.37
C ALA A 95 10.14 8.41 2.27
N GLY A 96 9.65 7.71 1.23
CA GLY A 96 8.22 7.57 0.96
C GLY A 96 7.67 8.66 0.04
N ASP A 97 8.53 9.47 -0.56
CA ASP A 97 8.12 10.49 -1.53
C ASP A 97 7.97 9.89 -2.92
N ALA A 98 6.93 10.29 -3.63
CA ALA A 98 6.77 9.97 -5.04
C ALA A 98 7.79 10.74 -5.88
N VAL A 99 8.64 10.02 -6.62
CA VAL A 99 9.66 10.62 -7.50
C VAL A 99 9.24 10.63 -8.96
N ALA A 100 8.32 9.75 -9.35
CA ALA A 100 7.69 9.72 -10.66
C ALA A 100 6.38 8.95 -10.58
N GLU A 101 5.44 9.27 -11.46
CA GLU A 101 4.14 8.62 -11.55
C GLU A 101 3.70 8.51 -13.01
N GLN A 102 3.02 7.42 -13.36
CA GLN A 102 2.42 7.20 -14.65
C GLN A 102 1.11 6.41 -14.52
N ILE A 103 0.10 6.81 -15.28
CA ILE A 103 -1.12 6.04 -15.46
C ILE A 103 -0.95 5.16 -16.70
N VAL A 104 -1.11 3.85 -16.52
CA VAL A 104 -0.95 2.82 -17.55
C VAL A 104 -2.33 2.28 -17.92
N PRO A 105 -2.86 2.55 -19.12
CA PRO A 105 -4.08 1.92 -19.60
C PRO A 105 -3.88 0.42 -19.74
N LEU A 106 -4.86 -0.36 -19.29
CA LEU A 106 -4.86 -1.82 -19.36
C LEU A 106 -6.29 -2.38 -19.34
N ALA A 107 -6.43 -3.67 -19.58
CA ALA A 107 -7.68 -4.39 -19.40
C ALA A 107 -7.41 -5.65 -18.55
N LEU A 108 -8.09 -5.79 -17.42
CA LEU A 108 -7.90 -6.95 -16.52
C LEU A 108 -8.24 -8.29 -17.20
N ILE A 109 -9.08 -8.25 -18.26
CA ILE A 109 -9.46 -9.43 -19.06
C ILE A 109 -8.27 -10.05 -19.79
N ASP A 110 -7.19 -9.29 -20.02
CA ASP A 110 -5.96 -9.81 -20.66
C ASP A 110 -5.23 -10.82 -19.77
N GLY A 111 -5.66 -10.93 -18.50
CA GLY A 111 -5.15 -11.88 -17.53
C GLY A 111 -3.94 -11.40 -16.76
N PRO A 112 -3.61 -12.08 -15.63
CA PRO A 112 -2.60 -11.62 -14.69
C PRO A 112 -1.19 -11.54 -15.29
N ASP A 113 -0.79 -12.51 -16.11
CA ASP A 113 0.56 -12.55 -16.69
C ASP A 113 0.81 -11.35 -17.61
N ALA A 114 -0.11 -11.07 -18.54
CA ALA A 114 0.01 -9.96 -19.48
C ALA A 114 -0.02 -8.60 -18.76
N VAL A 115 -0.96 -8.44 -17.82
CA VAL A 115 -1.10 -7.19 -17.04
C VAL A 115 0.14 -6.92 -16.19
N ILE A 116 0.66 -7.92 -15.49
CA ILE A 116 1.86 -7.76 -14.65
C ILE A 116 3.09 -7.48 -15.49
N ALA A 117 3.24 -8.17 -16.64
CA ALA A 117 4.35 -7.91 -17.56
C ALA A 117 4.32 -6.47 -18.12
N LEU A 118 3.13 -5.98 -18.48
CA LEU A 118 2.94 -4.59 -18.93
C LEU A 118 3.33 -3.60 -17.82
N ILE A 119 2.80 -3.77 -16.62
CA ILE A 119 3.08 -2.89 -15.47
C ILE A 119 4.58 -2.87 -15.16
N TRP A 120 5.23 -4.03 -15.18
CA TRP A 120 6.67 -4.11 -14.93
C TRP A 120 7.50 -3.39 -16.00
N ALA A 121 7.18 -3.56 -17.26
CA ALA A 121 7.83 -2.84 -18.35
C ALA A 121 7.68 -1.32 -18.21
N GLN A 122 6.50 -0.84 -17.82
CA GLN A 122 6.24 0.58 -17.60
C GLN A 122 7.00 1.11 -16.37
N ALA A 123 7.06 0.34 -15.27
CA ALA A 123 7.84 0.72 -14.09
C ALA A 123 9.35 0.86 -14.42
N GLN A 124 9.88 -0.07 -15.21
CA GLN A 124 11.28 0.00 -15.67
C GLN A 124 11.55 1.20 -16.59
N SER A 125 10.64 1.49 -17.53
CA SER A 125 10.73 2.67 -18.39
C SER A 125 10.72 3.95 -17.57
N LEU A 126 9.77 4.07 -16.67
CA LEU A 126 9.62 5.22 -15.78
C LEU A 126 10.87 5.44 -14.90
N ALA A 127 11.49 4.36 -14.40
CA ALA A 127 12.73 4.44 -13.64
C ALA A 127 13.90 4.93 -14.50
N ALA A 128 14.04 4.40 -15.72
CA ALA A 128 15.10 4.78 -16.65
C ALA A 128 15.00 6.24 -17.11
N GLU A 129 13.78 6.75 -17.26
CA GLU A 129 13.52 8.17 -17.58
C GLU A 129 13.97 9.13 -16.47
N GLN A 130 13.89 8.69 -15.21
CA GLN A 130 14.36 9.51 -14.09
C GLN A 130 15.88 9.52 -13.95
N SER A 131 16.53 8.39 -14.13
CA SER A 131 17.98 8.23 -14.12
C SER A 131 18.37 6.87 -14.71
N PRO A 132 19.39 6.78 -15.57
CA PRO A 132 19.89 5.50 -16.10
C PRO A 132 20.40 4.53 -15.02
N THR A 133 20.74 5.05 -13.84
CA THR A 133 21.26 4.28 -12.70
C THR A 133 20.21 3.96 -11.65
N ARG A 134 18.97 4.43 -11.85
CA ARG A 134 17.88 4.21 -10.89
C ARG A 134 17.45 2.74 -10.88
N LEU A 135 17.50 2.13 -9.71
CA LEU A 135 17.19 0.71 -9.52
C LEU A 135 15.87 0.56 -8.78
N ILE A 136 14.99 -0.29 -9.29
CA ILE A 136 13.80 -0.72 -8.55
C ILE A 136 14.22 -1.86 -7.63
N GLY A 137 14.05 -1.69 -6.31
CA GLY A 137 14.45 -2.65 -5.29
C GLY A 137 13.31 -3.52 -4.76
N GLY A 138 12.08 -3.26 -5.18
CA GLY A 138 10.88 -4.00 -4.77
C GLY A 138 9.64 -3.47 -5.47
N ILE A 139 8.56 -4.24 -5.41
CA ILE A 139 7.26 -3.85 -5.95
C ILE A 139 6.16 -4.08 -4.92
N ALA A 140 5.26 -3.11 -4.77
CA ALA A 140 4.04 -3.25 -3.99
C ALA A 140 2.84 -3.01 -4.90
N MET A 141 1.81 -3.86 -4.81
CA MET A 141 0.61 -3.73 -5.64
C MET A 141 -0.65 -3.80 -4.79
N SER A 142 -1.54 -2.82 -4.96
CA SER A 142 -2.89 -2.87 -4.43
C SER A 142 -3.85 -3.42 -5.49
N LEU A 143 -4.83 -4.22 -5.04
CA LEU A 143 -5.79 -4.92 -5.90
C LEU A 143 -7.22 -4.65 -5.45
N PRO A 144 -8.19 -4.54 -6.37
CA PRO A 144 -9.60 -4.52 -6.01
C PRO A 144 -10.05 -5.93 -5.57
N GLY A 145 -10.52 -6.05 -4.35
CA GLY A 145 -11.02 -7.29 -3.76
C GLY A 145 -10.18 -7.81 -2.60
N PRO A 146 -10.65 -8.85 -1.90
CA PRO A 146 -10.00 -9.35 -0.71
C PRO A 146 -8.70 -10.11 -1.02
N VAL A 147 -7.64 -9.75 -0.31
CA VAL A 147 -6.29 -10.31 -0.47
C VAL A 147 -5.83 -10.94 0.85
N ASP A 148 -5.33 -12.18 0.80
CA ASP A 148 -4.51 -12.71 1.88
C ASP A 148 -3.08 -12.11 1.75
N ALA A 149 -2.84 -11.02 2.45
CA ALA A 149 -1.58 -10.27 2.35
C ALA A 149 -0.35 -11.06 2.83
N ARG A 150 -0.53 -12.18 3.56
CA ARG A 150 0.58 -13.05 4.01
C ARG A 150 1.25 -13.80 2.87
N ASN A 151 0.48 -14.10 1.82
CA ASN A 151 0.95 -14.84 0.64
C ASN A 151 0.61 -14.12 -0.68
N GLY A 152 0.09 -12.89 -0.62
CA GLY A 152 -0.26 -12.11 -1.79
C GLY A 152 -1.31 -12.73 -2.70
N ARG A 153 -2.21 -13.56 -2.14
CA ARG A 153 -3.21 -14.30 -2.89
C ARG A 153 -4.55 -13.57 -2.92
N LEU A 154 -5.09 -13.41 -4.11
CA LEU A 154 -6.43 -12.88 -4.30
C LEU A 154 -7.48 -13.95 -3.94
N LEU A 155 -8.35 -13.66 -2.97
CA LEU A 155 -9.27 -14.66 -2.39
C LEU A 155 -10.61 -14.76 -3.12
N SER A 156 -11.17 -13.64 -3.59
CA SER A 156 -12.48 -13.61 -4.26
C SER A 156 -12.55 -12.41 -5.21
N PRO A 157 -12.05 -12.55 -6.45
CA PRO A 157 -11.98 -11.44 -7.38
C PRO A 157 -13.28 -11.28 -8.17
N SER A 158 -14.35 -10.85 -7.54
CA SER A 158 -15.64 -10.65 -8.20
C SER A 158 -15.58 -9.67 -9.39
N ARG A 159 -14.58 -8.80 -9.41
CA ARG A 159 -14.35 -7.80 -10.46
C ARG A 159 -13.09 -8.03 -11.30
N MET A 160 -12.41 -9.19 -11.11
CA MET A 160 -11.18 -9.54 -11.80
C MET A 160 -11.30 -10.90 -12.49
N PRO A 161 -11.96 -10.99 -13.66
CA PRO A 161 -12.09 -12.24 -14.39
C PRO A 161 -10.73 -12.86 -14.72
N GLY A 162 -10.57 -14.16 -14.48
CA GLY A 162 -9.31 -14.87 -14.72
C GLY A 162 -8.25 -14.75 -13.59
N TRP A 163 -8.50 -13.95 -12.53
CA TRP A 163 -7.57 -13.77 -11.42
C TRP A 163 -7.88 -14.63 -10.20
N ASN A 164 -8.91 -15.47 -10.26
CA ASN A 164 -9.37 -16.30 -9.16
C ASN A 164 -8.26 -17.19 -8.58
N GLY A 165 -7.96 -17.03 -7.29
CA GLY A 165 -6.99 -17.85 -6.58
C GLY A 165 -5.53 -17.66 -7.00
N ILE A 166 -5.23 -16.67 -7.84
CA ILE A 166 -3.86 -16.36 -8.27
C ILE A 166 -3.06 -15.84 -7.07
N ALA A 167 -1.87 -16.38 -6.90
CA ALA A 167 -0.87 -15.89 -5.97
C ALA A 167 -0.10 -14.72 -6.62
N VAL A 168 -0.73 -13.54 -6.65
CA VAL A 168 -0.21 -12.36 -7.34
C VAL A 168 1.17 -11.95 -6.82
N GLY A 169 1.42 -12.12 -5.52
CA GLY A 169 2.73 -11.85 -4.91
C GLY A 169 3.84 -12.77 -5.45
N GLU A 170 3.53 -14.06 -5.64
CA GLU A 170 4.48 -15.02 -6.24
C GLU A 170 4.72 -14.67 -7.71
N LEU A 171 3.66 -14.36 -8.46
CA LEU A 171 3.75 -14.00 -9.88
C LEU A 171 4.56 -12.71 -10.08
N LEU A 172 4.33 -11.68 -9.26
CA LEU A 172 5.14 -10.47 -9.26
C LEU A 172 6.62 -10.78 -9.00
N THR A 173 6.91 -11.61 -7.99
CA THR A 173 8.29 -12.02 -7.69
C THR A 173 8.92 -12.79 -8.85
N GLN A 174 8.17 -13.68 -9.51
CA GLN A 174 8.66 -14.43 -10.68
C GLN A 174 8.98 -13.51 -11.87
N VAL A 175 8.10 -12.54 -12.17
CA VAL A 175 8.26 -11.63 -13.30
C VAL A 175 9.36 -10.60 -13.04
N THR A 176 9.45 -10.08 -11.84
CA THR A 176 10.37 -8.96 -11.54
C THR A 176 11.72 -9.42 -11.00
N GLY A 177 11.80 -10.60 -10.39
CA GLY A 177 12.95 -11.06 -9.62
C GLY A 177 13.15 -10.32 -8.29
N LEU A 178 12.17 -9.50 -7.86
CA LEU A 178 12.26 -8.61 -6.71
C LEU A 178 11.29 -9.03 -5.60
N PRO A 179 11.54 -8.60 -4.34
CA PRO A 179 10.54 -8.70 -3.29
C PRO A 179 9.23 -8.01 -3.70
N ALA A 180 8.11 -8.74 -3.54
CA ALA A 180 6.79 -8.25 -3.91
C ALA A 180 5.83 -8.28 -2.70
N TYR A 181 5.01 -7.24 -2.58
CA TYR A 181 3.95 -7.13 -1.58
C TYR A 181 2.62 -6.84 -2.26
N VAL A 182 1.57 -7.50 -1.80
CA VAL A 182 0.21 -7.33 -2.35
C VAL A 182 -0.77 -7.16 -1.22
N ASP A 183 -1.67 -6.18 -1.36
CA ASP A 183 -2.76 -5.94 -0.43
C ASP A 183 -4.03 -5.50 -1.17
N ASN A 184 -5.13 -5.39 -0.44
CA ASN A 184 -6.34 -4.77 -0.94
C ASN A 184 -6.17 -3.25 -1.10
N ASP A 185 -6.83 -2.67 -2.09
CA ASP A 185 -6.75 -1.24 -2.41
C ASP A 185 -7.23 -0.31 -1.27
N ALA A 186 -8.37 -0.62 -0.64
CA ALA A 186 -8.86 0.17 0.50
C ALA A 186 -7.94 0.06 1.72
N ASN A 187 -7.31 -1.10 1.93
CA ASN A 187 -6.28 -1.29 2.95
C ASN A 187 -5.04 -0.44 2.69
N ALA A 188 -4.56 -0.44 1.44
CA ALA A 188 -3.41 0.39 1.04
C ALA A 188 -3.71 1.89 1.22
N MET A 189 -4.91 2.34 0.83
CA MET A 189 -5.37 3.72 1.02
C MET A 189 -5.48 4.10 2.51
N ALA A 190 -6.04 3.21 3.34
CA ALA A 190 -6.11 3.43 4.79
C ALA A 190 -4.73 3.56 5.42
N LEU A 191 -3.78 2.70 5.02
CA LEU A 191 -2.40 2.76 5.49
C LEU A 191 -1.71 4.05 5.04
N GLY A 192 -1.89 4.46 3.78
CA GLY A 192 -1.35 5.70 3.23
C GLY A 192 -1.86 6.93 4.00
N GLU A 193 -3.17 7.02 4.26
CA GLU A 193 -3.76 8.12 5.02
C GLU A 193 -3.28 8.12 6.48
N PHE A 194 -3.17 6.96 7.11
CA PHE A 194 -2.63 6.83 8.45
C PHE A 194 -1.18 7.31 8.55
N MET A 195 -0.34 6.93 7.57
CA MET A 195 1.05 7.39 7.49
C MET A 195 1.14 8.90 7.25
N ARG A 196 0.31 9.45 6.33
CA ARG A 196 0.24 10.87 6.02
C ARG A 196 -0.12 11.73 7.24
N ARG A 197 -0.95 11.21 8.14
CA ARG A 197 -1.32 11.85 9.42
C ARG A 197 -0.25 11.70 10.50
N GLY A 198 0.94 11.22 10.19
CA GLY A 198 2.03 11.04 11.15
C GLY A 198 1.78 9.98 12.22
N ARG A 199 0.81 9.08 11.98
CA ARG A 199 0.39 8.02 12.92
C ARG A 199 -0.14 8.57 14.26
N GLU A 200 -0.63 9.81 14.29
CA GLU A 200 -1.14 10.44 15.51
C GLU A 200 -2.48 9.85 15.98
N VAL A 201 -3.23 9.24 15.07
CA VAL A 201 -4.51 8.59 15.36
C VAL A 201 -4.29 7.09 15.56
N GLY A 202 -4.68 6.54 16.71
CA GLY A 202 -4.62 5.09 16.97
C GLY A 202 -5.66 4.29 16.19
N GLU A 203 -6.77 4.94 15.80
CA GLU A 203 -7.94 4.36 15.18
C GLU A 203 -8.33 5.16 13.94
N LEU A 204 -8.48 4.50 12.78
CA LEU A 204 -8.93 5.11 11.53
C LEU A 204 -9.78 4.12 10.74
N VAL A 205 -10.87 4.61 10.20
CA VAL A 205 -11.67 3.92 9.19
C VAL A 205 -11.58 4.74 7.90
N PHE A 206 -11.04 4.14 6.86
CA PHE A 206 -10.98 4.73 5.53
C PHE A 206 -12.00 4.06 4.63
N VAL A 207 -12.93 4.83 4.06
CA VAL A 207 -13.92 4.32 3.11
C VAL A 207 -13.53 4.76 1.71
N LYS A 208 -13.27 3.80 0.84
CA LYS A 208 -13.11 4.01 -0.60
C LYS A 208 -14.49 3.96 -1.25
N ALA A 209 -14.91 5.08 -1.84
CA ALA A 209 -16.12 5.17 -2.68
C ALA A 209 -15.67 5.50 -4.10
N GLY A 210 -15.37 4.47 -4.89
CA GLY A 210 -14.96 4.57 -6.29
C GLY A 210 -15.87 3.73 -7.17
N SER A 211 -15.35 3.08 -8.22
CA SER A 211 -16.11 2.13 -9.04
C SER A 211 -16.76 1.02 -8.19
N GLY A 212 -16.11 0.65 -7.07
CA GLY A 212 -16.67 -0.18 -6.00
C GLY A 212 -16.49 0.49 -4.64
N ILE A 213 -17.12 -0.09 -3.61
CA ILE A 213 -16.98 0.34 -2.23
C ILE A 213 -16.03 -0.59 -1.49
N GLY A 214 -15.10 -0.03 -0.75
CA GLY A 214 -14.17 -0.76 0.12
C GLY A 214 -13.92 -0.01 1.41
N CYS A 215 -13.36 -0.67 2.41
CA CYS A 215 -12.99 -0.04 3.65
C CYS A 215 -11.69 -0.66 4.19
N GLY A 216 -10.76 0.20 4.60
CA GLY A 216 -9.58 -0.18 5.36
C GLY A 216 -9.69 0.30 6.81
N VAL A 217 -9.25 -0.51 7.75
CA VAL A 217 -9.37 -0.25 9.18
C VAL A 217 -7.98 -0.23 9.82
N ILE A 218 -7.63 0.86 10.48
CA ILE A 218 -6.49 0.91 11.40
C ILE A 218 -7.04 0.77 12.81
N ALA A 219 -6.50 -0.15 13.59
CA ALA A 219 -6.83 -0.36 14.99
C ALA A 219 -5.56 -0.52 15.81
N ASN A 220 -5.47 0.18 16.93
CA ASN A 220 -4.27 0.24 17.77
C ASN A 220 -3.00 0.65 16.99
N GLY A 221 -3.13 1.54 16.00
CA GLY A 221 -2.01 2.01 15.19
C GLY A 221 -1.51 1.02 14.13
N GLU A 222 -2.23 -0.05 13.88
CA GLU A 222 -1.90 -1.08 12.89
C GLU A 222 -3.06 -1.36 11.94
N LEU A 223 -2.76 -1.71 10.70
CA LEU A 223 -3.76 -2.09 9.71
C LEU A 223 -4.41 -3.44 10.09
N TYR A 224 -5.70 -3.40 10.38
CA TYR A 224 -6.47 -4.56 10.80
C TYR A 224 -7.05 -5.30 9.59
N ARG A 225 -6.44 -6.40 9.20
CA ARG A 225 -6.86 -7.24 8.06
C ARG A 225 -7.84 -8.34 8.43
N GLY A 226 -8.02 -8.61 9.72
CA GLY A 226 -8.79 -9.76 10.20
C GLY A 226 -8.12 -11.11 9.90
N HIS A 227 -8.83 -12.19 10.21
CA HIS A 227 -8.26 -13.55 10.10
C HIS A 227 -7.93 -13.96 8.65
N ARG A 228 -8.75 -13.52 7.68
CA ARG A 228 -8.63 -13.90 6.25
C ARG A 228 -8.40 -12.71 5.32
N GLY A 229 -7.95 -11.58 5.82
CA GLY A 229 -7.75 -10.39 4.99
C GLY A 229 -9.04 -9.69 4.53
N VAL A 230 -10.19 -10.03 5.12
CA VAL A 230 -11.52 -9.50 4.73
C VAL A 230 -12.10 -8.49 5.73
N ALA A 231 -11.32 -8.05 6.71
CA ALA A 231 -11.77 -6.95 7.57
C ALA A 231 -11.93 -5.69 6.70
N GLY A 232 -13.05 -4.98 6.88
CA GLY A 232 -13.36 -3.82 6.06
C GLY A 232 -14.06 -4.14 4.72
N ASP A 233 -14.30 -5.39 4.37
CA ASP A 233 -15.12 -5.74 3.20
C ASP A 233 -16.60 -5.48 3.48
N ILE A 234 -16.99 -4.20 3.36
CA ILE A 234 -18.37 -3.72 3.54
C ILE A 234 -19.18 -3.73 2.24
N SER A 235 -18.55 -3.97 1.10
CA SER A 235 -19.18 -3.93 -0.22
C SER A 235 -20.37 -4.84 -0.35
N HIS A 236 -20.34 -5.97 0.36
CA HIS A 236 -21.39 -7.00 0.30
C HIS A 236 -22.36 -7.02 1.49
N VAL A 237 -22.41 -5.96 2.29
CA VAL A 237 -23.45 -5.79 3.32
C VAL A 237 -24.81 -5.60 2.62
N ALA A 238 -25.82 -6.36 3.04
CA ALA A 238 -27.18 -6.25 2.51
C ALA A 238 -27.85 -4.97 2.99
N ILE A 239 -28.39 -4.18 2.07
CA ILE A 239 -29.12 -2.95 2.36
C ILE A 239 -30.63 -3.24 2.39
N ILE A 240 -31.27 -2.95 3.52
CA ILE A 240 -32.72 -3.12 3.68
C ILE A 240 -33.46 -2.14 2.76
N GLY A 241 -34.38 -2.66 1.96
CA GLY A 241 -35.14 -1.84 0.99
C GLY A 241 -34.38 -1.50 -0.30
N ALA A 242 -33.21 -2.09 -0.50
CA ALA A 242 -32.48 -1.96 -1.77
C ALA A 242 -33.30 -2.52 -2.94
N PRO A 243 -33.09 -1.96 -4.16
CA PRO A 243 -33.65 -2.55 -5.38
C PRO A 243 -33.12 -3.98 -5.57
N PRO A 244 -33.86 -4.88 -6.23
CA PRO A 244 -33.52 -6.30 -6.38
C PRO A 244 -32.42 -6.52 -7.44
N VAL A 245 -31.32 -5.75 -7.33
CA VAL A 245 -30.16 -5.88 -8.22
C VAL A 245 -29.24 -6.97 -7.70
N VAL A 246 -28.88 -7.89 -8.60
CA VAL A 246 -27.96 -9.00 -8.29
C VAL A 246 -26.53 -8.47 -8.28
N CYS A 247 -25.83 -8.67 -7.16
CA CYS A 247 -24.43 -8.34 -7.01
C CYS A 247 -23.53 -9.41 -7.66
N SER A 248 -22.33 -9.03 -8.08
CA SER A 248 -21.29 -9.94 -8.58
C SER A 248 -20.96 -11.10 -7.62
N CYS A 249 -21.21 -10.93 -6.31
CA CYS A 249 -21.07 -12.00 -5.32
C CYS A 249 -22.25 -13.00 -5.29
N GLY A 250 -23.25 -12.84 -6.16
CA GLY A 250 -24.45 -13.69 -6.27
C GLY A 250 -25.58 -13.32 -5.31
N ARG A 251 -25.40 -12.37 -4.38
CA ARG A 251 -26.45 -11.87 -3.48
C ARG A 251 -27.19 -10.69 -4.08
N VAL A 252 -28.36 -10.38 -3.54
CA VAL A 252 -29.20 -9.25 -3.98
C VAL A 252 -29.09 -8.10 -2.98
N GLY A 253 -29.02 -6.86 -3.48
CA GLY A 253 -29.10 -5.65 -2.65
C GLY A 253 -27.88 -5.41 -1.79
N CYS A 254 -26.69 -5.80 -2.23
CA CYS A 254 -25.44 -5.43 -1.57
C CYS A 254 -25.19 -3.93 -1.64
N LEU A 255 -24.47 -3.36 -0.68
CA LEU A 255 -24.07 -1.95 -0.66
C LEU A 255 -23.41 -1.52 -1.97
N ASP A 256 -22.57 -2.36 -2.54
CA ASP A 256 -21.84 -2.10 -3.77
C ASP A 256 -22.77 -1.81 -4.98
N VAL A 257 -23.84 -2.60 -5.16
CA VAL A 257 -24.79 -2.39 -6.25
C VAL A 257 -25.83 -1.29 -6.01
N VAL A 258 -25.78 -0.67 -4.83
CA VAL A 258 -26.69 0.42 -4.44
C VAL A 258 -25.99 1.77 -4.47
N ALA A 259 -24.74 1.83 -4.01
CA ALA A 259 -24.07 3.08 -3.68
C ALA A 259 -22.63 3.18 -4.21
N SER A 260 -22.13 2.24 -4.99
CA SER A 260 -20.84 2.40 -5.67
C SER A 260 -20.92 3.41 -6.82
N GLY A 261 -19.78 3.95 -7.23
CA GLY A 261 -19.71 4.84 -8.39
C GLY A 261 -20.26 4.19 -9.65
N SER A 262 -20.01 2.88 -9.87
CA SER A 262 -20.61 2.13 -10.97
C SER A 262 -22.13 2.10 -10.86
N ALA A 263 -22.69 1.83 -9.69
CA ALA A 263 -24.13 1.82 -9.47
C ALA A 263 -24.78 3.19 -9.73
N ILE A 264 -24.11 4.28 -9.33
CA ILE A 264 -24.58 5.65 -9.58
C ILE A 264 -24.58 5.95 -11.08
N VAL A 265 -23.52 5.58 -11.80
CA VAL A 265 -23.45 5.74 -13.27
C VAL A 265 -24.56 4.94 -13.97
N ASP A 266 -24.79 3.70 -13.56
CA ASP A 266 -25.85 2.87 -14.13
C ASP A 266 -27.24 3.46 -13.88
N ALA A 267 -27.52 3.94 -12.66
CA ALA A 267 -28.77 4.60 -12.33
C ALA A 267 -28.95 5.92 -13.10
N ALA A 268 -27.89 6.68 -13.32
CA ALA A 268 -27.94 7.90 -14.16
C ALA A 268 -28.29 7.58 -15.61
N ARG A 269 -27.72 6.52 -16.19
CA ARG A 269 -28.04 6.04 -17.54
C ARG A 269 -29.50 5.60 -17.66
N GLU A 270 -30.00 4.86 -16.66
CA GLU A 270 -31.42 4.48 -16.61
C GLU A 270 -32.34 5.70 -16.53
N ALA A 271 -31.88 6.77 -15.88
CA ALA A 271 -32.59 8.06 -15.84
C ALA A 271 -32.45 8.92 -17.12
N GLY A 272 -31.73 8.42 -18.14
CA GLY A 272 -31.52 9.10 -19.42
C GLY A 272 -30.37 10.10 -19.45
N ILE A 273 -29.48 10.05 -18.48
CA ILE A 273 -28.24 10.84 -18.44
C ILE A 273 -27.15 10.04 -19.16
N ASP A 274 -26.66 10.56 -20.29
CA ASP A 274 -25.57 9.95 -21.04
C ASP A 274 -24.21 10.23 -20.37
N THR A 275 -23.75 9.31 -19.56
CA THR A 275 -22.47 9.42 -18.84
C THR A 275 -21.80 8.07 -18.70
N GLU A 276 -20.47 8.06 -18.69
CA GLU A 276 -19.64 6.90 -18.41
C GLU A 276 -18.83 7.04 -17.11
N ARG A 277 -18.82 8.23 -16.54
CA ARG A 277 -17.94 8.57 -15.42
C ARG A 277 -18.74 9.23 -14.30
N LEU A 278 -18.38 8.86 -13.07
CA LEU A 278 -18.97 9.45 -11.87
C LEU A 278 -18.71 10.97 -11.78
N GLU A 279 -17.53 11.41 -12.22
CA GLU A 279 -17.12 12.81 -12.19
C GLU A 279 -17.99 13.71 -13.09
N ASP A 280 -18.65 13.14 -14.09
CA ASP A 280 -19.55 13.87 -14.98
C ASP A 280 -20.95 14.06 -14.35
N ILE A 281 -21.22 13.41 -13.20
CA ILE A 281 -22.50 13.46 -12.49
C ILE A 281 -22.40 14.37 -11.24
N LEU A 282 -21.24 14.47 -10.62
CA LEU A 282 -20.97 15.24 -9.39
C LEU A 282 -20.53 16.67 -9.70
#